data_105fbd5e2943ddfb0fa4ecb203c5624e
#
_entry.id   105fbd5e2943ddfb0fa4ecb203c5624e
#
_cell.length_a   1.000
_cell.length_b   1.000
_cell.length_c   1.000
_cell.angle_alpha   90.00
_cell.angle_beta   90.00
_cell.angle_gamma   90.00
#
_symmetry.space_group_name_H-M   'P 1'
#
loop_
_entity.id
_entity.type
_entity.pdbx_description
1 polymer ?
#
loop_
_entity_poly.entity_id
_entity_poly.type
_entity_poly.pdbx_seq_one_letter_code
_entity_poly.pdbx_strand_id
1 'polypeptide(L)'
;MKRYYFKAARSLLAFLPLMLAPGAALGQQPVARFYYNEQGNVVRQERDSNGDGKMDLWTYYNGQGQVERVEQDINFDGKPDVFIYYEGGKPRRQEITSKNDGQIDTWLFFDGNGEIERKGQDPSGSGKPTLWVYYQNGRPVRSEEDAKASGKGTRVAHYQEGKVTRVDEDTTGQGKPDSFSYYENGQLVRKELDRKHNGKIDLWGYYQAGQLVKQEEDLRGDGKISRVVYFQGQEVVRREEDSAGRGRMDIIEVFSQGRIAKRLRDSKGSGKWDTVYFFKDNELVREERDTDGDGYFDLRIFYDKGQMVRQEADTNGDRQVDVWVNFQNGERVEQLEAQDFRGRITARYIFKGGEVVGQEQVADGAPPSTAATFVAVEDEVRSMAAYGPASGTVPSGTVTARTGMASGGEIK
;
A
#
# COMPACT_ATOMS: atom_id res chain seq x y z
N MET A 1 1.26 15.19 3.05
CA MET A 1 0.12 14.27 3.25
C MET A 1 -1.01 15.04 3.97
N LYS A 2 -1.97 15.61 3.23
CA LYS A 2 -3.11 16.34 3.84
C LYS A 2 -4.10 15.29 4.35
N ARG A 3 -4.23 15.20 5.68
CA ARG A 3 -5.26 14.40 6.34
C ARG A 3 -6.62 15.07 6.11
N TYR A 4 -7.42 14.53 5.23
CA TYR A 4 -8.83 14.86 5.16
C TYR A 4 -9.58 14.03 6.22
N TYR A 5 -9.75 14.61 7.39
CA TYR A 5 -10.74 14.13 8.34
C TYR A 5 -12.12 14.47 7.78
N PHE A 6 -12.82 13.48 7.22
CA PHE A 6 -14.25 13.57 7.07
C PHE A 6 -14.86 13.54 8.49
N LYS A 7 -15.11 14.73 9.06
CA LYS A 7 -16.16 14.82 10.07
C LYS A 7 -17.42 14.31 9.38
N ALA A 8 -17.96 13.20 9.87
CA ALA A 8 -19.30 12.78 9.53
C ALA A 8 -20.21 13.95 9.91
N ALA A 9 -20.47 14.82 8.96
CA ALA A 9 -21.56 15.74 9.07
C ALA A 9 -22.78 14.82 9.13
N ARG A 10 -23.36 14.67 10.32
CA ARG A 10 -24.76 14.31 10.45
C ARG A 10 -25.45 15.34 9.59
N SER A 11 -25.79 14.97 8.36
CA SER A 11 -26.67 15.72 7.51
C SER A 11 -27.97 15.80 8.27
N LEU A 12 -28.18 16.91 8.93
CA LEU A 12 -29.52 17.37 9.23
C LEU A 12 -30.23 17.43 7.88
N LEU A 13 -30.93 16.36 7.54
CA LEU A 13 -32.11 16.40 6.73
C LEU A 13 -33.12 17.20 7.56
N ALA A 14 -32.95 18.50 7.55
CA ALA A 14 -34.01 19.38 7.98
C ALA A 14 -35.08 19.33 6.87
N PHE A 15 -35.90 18.26 6.89
CA PHE A 15 -37.29 18.52 6.74
C PHE A 15 -37.63 19.47 7.90
N LEU A 16 -37.59 20.76 7.65
CA LEU A 16 -38.18 21.69 8.58
C LEU A 16 -39.67 21.37 8.62
N PRO A 17 -40.19 20.65 9.63
CA PRO A 17 -41.58 20.79 9.97
C PRO A 17 -41.71 22.27 10.34
N LEU A 18 -42.74 22.91 9.89
CA LEU A 18 -43.18 24.23 10.26
C LEU A 18 -43.23 24.34 11.80
N MET A 19 -42.06 24.59 12.44
CA MET A 19 -42.01 24.92 13.86
C MET A 19 -42.41 26.40 13.96
N LEU A 20 -43.65 26.61 14.31
CA LEU A 20 -44.05 27.84 14.92
C LEU A 20 -43.28 28.02 16.23
N ALA A 21 -42.25 28.86 16.22
CA ALA A 21 -41.60 29.34 17.44
C ALA A 21 -42.55 30.26 18.14
N PRO A 22 -42.88 30.05 19.44
CA PRO A 22 -43.63 31.05 20.22
C PRO A 22 -42.62 32.07 20.72
N GLY A 23 -42.78 33.30 20.27
CA GLY A 23 -42.07 34.47 20.81
C GLY A 23 -41.44 35.35 19.74
N ALA A 24 -42.22 35.91 18.84
CA ALA A 24 -41.77 36.99 17.99
C ALA A 24 -42.35 38.31 18.45
N ALA A 25 -41.46 39.30 18.58
CA ALA A 25 -41.82 40.70 18.47
C ALA A 25 -42.73 40.94 17.24
N LEU A 26 -43.60 41.93 17.31
CA LEU A 26 -44.55 42.35 16.26
C LEU A 26 -43.85 42.53 14.90
N GLY A 27 -43.60 41.42 14.19
CA GLY A 27 -43.17 41.37 12.80
C GLY A 27 -44.39 41.20 11.90
N GLN A 28 -44.35 41.76 10.70
CA GLN A 28 -45.37 41.59 9.70
C GLN A 28 -45.73 40.10 9.51
N GLN A 29 -47.02 39.79 9.34
CA GLN A 29 -47.48 38.43 9.04
C GLN A 29 -46.77 37.92 7.75
N PRO A 30 -46.35 36.68 7.69
CA PRO A 30 -45.75 36.12 6.49
C PRO A 30 -46.69 36.35 5.27
N VAL A 31 -46.19 37.09 4.28
CA VAL A 31 -46.97 37.40 3.07
C VAL A 31 -46.81 36.26 2.09
N ALA A 32 -47.92 35.74 1.59
CA ALA A 32 -47.95 34.79 0.50
C ALA A 32 -48.66 35.38 -0.73
N ARG A 33 -48.09 35.22 -1.91
CA ARG A 33 -48.66 35.62 -3.21
C ARG A 33 -48.89 34.38 -4.06
N PHE A 34 -50.06 34.31 -4.67
CA PHE A 34 -50.43 33.19 -5.58
C PHE A 34 -50.59 33.69 -6.99
N TYR A 35 -50.10 32.92 -7.93
CA TYR A 35 -50.22 33.18 -9.37
C TYR A 35 -51.01 32.02 -9.99
N TYR A 36 -51.94 32.33 -10.89
CA TYR A 36 -52.88 31.39 -11.49
C TYR A 36 -52.72 31.37 -13.02
N ASN A 37 -52.95 30.20 -13.63
CA ASN A 37 -53.07 30.10 -15.09
C ASN A 37 -54.48 30.53 -15.54
N GLU A 38 -54.72 30.49 -16.88
CA GLU A 38 -56.01 30.87 -17.49
C GLU A 38 -57.18 29.97 -17.02
N GLN A 39 -56.89 28.73 -16.58
CA GLN A 39 -57.88 27.80 -16.04
C GLN A 39 -58.15 27.98 -14.55
N GLY A 40 -57.52 28.95 -13.91
CA GLY A 40 -57.67 29.22 -12.47
C GLY A 40 -56.88 28.30 -11.55
N ASN A 41 -55.96 27.49 -12.07
CA ASN A 41 -55.10 26.64 -11.25
C ASN A 41 -53.87 27.43 -10.79
N VAL A 42 -53.43 27.21 -9.51
CA VAL A 42 -52.20 27.80 -8.98
C VAL A 42 -51.02 27.21 -9.74
N VAL A 43 -50.17 28.09 -10.30
CA VAL A 43 -48.94 27.70 -11.01
C VAL A 43 -47.68 28.10 -10.24
N ARG A 44 -47.78 29.12 -9.35
CA ARG A 44 -46.69 29.58 -8.51
C ARG A 44 -47.20 30.18 -7.22
N GLN A 45 -46.49 29.91 -6.12
CA GLN A 45 -46.66 30.58 -4.84
C GLN A 45 -45.33 31.24 -4.47
N GLU A 46 -45.36 32.47 -3.98
CA GLU A 46 -44.24 33.14 -3.38
C GLU A 46 -44.56 33.40 -1.91
N ARG A 47 -43.56 33.28 -1.05
CA ARG A 47 -43.69 33.50 0.40
C ARG A 47 -42.51 34.28 0.93
N ASP A 48 -42.80 35.25 1.79
CA ASP A 48 -41.86 35.88 2.70
C ASP A 48 -41.90 35.07 4.01
N SER A 49 -40.88 34.24 4.26
CA SER A 49 -40.88 33.33 5.41
C SER A 49 -40.27 33.96 6.66
N ASN A 50 -39.43 35.01 6.51
CA ASN A 50 -38.77 35.72 7.60
C ASN A 50 -39.48 37.02 8.00
N GLY A 51 -40.40 37.55 7.18
CA GLY A 51 -41.21 38.75 7.47
C GLY A 51 -40.47 40.06 7.20
N ASP A 52 -39.43 40.06 6.33
CA ASP A 52 -38.64 41.25 6.01
C ASP A 52 -39.23 42.04 4.80
N GLY A 53 -40.33 41.58 4.21
CA GLY A 53 -41.00 42.16 3.07
C GLY A 53 -40.48 41.68 1.72
N LYS A 54 -39.48 40.83 1.66
CA LYS A 54 -38.97 40.22 0.46
C LYS A 54 -39.38 38.73 0.39
N MET A 55 -39.62 38.26 -0.81
CA MET A 55 -39.92 36.82 -1.06
C MET A 55 -38.65 36.02 -0.99
N ASP A 56 -38.64 34.94 -0.23
CA ASP A 56 -37.49 34.05 0.00
C ASP A 56 -37.80 32.57 -0.29
N LEU A 57 -39.09 32.26 -0.64
CA LEU A 57 -39.54 30.91 -0.97
C LEU A 57 -40.48 30.98 -2.18
N TRP A 58 -40.14 30.25 -3.25
CA TRP A 58 -40.94 30.13 -4.46
C TRP A 58 -41.32 28.67 -4.69
N THR A 59 -42.63 28.37 -4.82
CA THR A 59 -43.14 27.03 -5.10
C THR A 59 -43.83 27.05 -6.43
N TYR A 60 -43.43 26.17 -7.33
CA TYR A 60 -43.99 26.00 -8.68
C TYR A 60 -44.80 24.71 -8.74
N TYR A 61 -45.93 24.75 -9.43
CA TYR A 61 -46.86 23.65 -9.54
C TYR A 61 -47.03 23.24 -11.02
N ASN A 62 -47.14 21.92 -11.24
CA ASN A 62 -47.46 21.36 -12.54
C ASN A 62 -48.96 21.51 -12.92
N GLY A 63 -49.33 21.11 -14.14
CA GLY A 63 -50.74 21.20 -14.61
C GLY A 63 -51.73 20.34 -13.82
N GLN A 64 -51.27 19.45 -12.94
CA GLN A 64 -52.08 18.62 -12.03
C GLN A 64 -52.20 19.21 -10.61
N GLY A 65 -51.60 20.38 -10.38
CA GLY A 65 -51.60 21.03 -9.06
C GLY A 65 -50.60 20.41 -8.09
N GLN A 66 -49.68 19.57 -8.54
CA GLN A 66 -48.61 19.00 -7.71
C GLN A 66 -47.37 19.90 -7.73
N VAL A 67 -46.66 19.97 -6.62
CA VAL A 67 -45.39 20.69 -6.57
C VAL A 67 -44.39 20.05 -7.54
N GLU A 68 -43.84 20.85 -8.42
CA GLU A 68 -42.82 20.49 -9.41
C GLU A 68 -41.42 20.96 -8.97
N ARG A 69 -41.35 22.19 -8.43
CA ARG A 69 -40.09 22.81 -8.03
C ARG A 69 -40.33 23.76 -6.85
N VAL A 70 -39.33 23.76 -5.93
CA VAL A 70 -39.22 24.76 -4.87
C VAL A 70 -37.88 25.43 -4.95
N GLU A 71 -37.85 26.75 -4.83
CA GLU A 71 -36.65 27.57 -4.76
C GLU A 71 -36.62 28.29 -3.40
N GLN A 72 -35.44 28.37 -2.78
CA GLN A 72 -35.26 29.00 -1.47
C GLN A 72 -34.03 29.91 -1.50
N ASP A 73 -34.20 31.13 -1.00
CA ASP A 73 -33.13 32.07 -0.68
C ASP A 73 -32.88 31.95 0.83
N ILE A 74 -31.84 31.19 1.19
CA ILE A 74 -31.54 30.87 2.60
C ILE A 74 -30.63 31.88 3.27
N ASN A 75 -29.96 32.75 2.48
CA ASN A 75 -29.08 33.80 2.96
C ASN A 75 -29.75 35.19 2.88
N PHE A 76 -30.98 35.28 2.29
CA PHE A 76 -31.81 36.49 2.16
C PHE A 76 -31.16 37.63 1.35
N ASP A 77 -30.32 37.26 0.35
CA ASP A 77 -29.69 38.20 -0.57
C ASP A 77 -30.57 38.58 -1.77
N GLY A 78 -31.72 37.94 -1.93
CA GLY A 78 -32.70 38.13 -3.00
C GLY A 78 -32.51 37.20 -4.16
N LYS A 79 -31.62 36.18 -4.05
CA LYS A 79 -31.41 35.14 -5.07
C LYS A 79 -31.58 33.77 -4.46
N PRO A 80 -32.24 32.83 -5.15
CA PRO A 80 -32.33 31.46 -4.64
C PRO A 80 -30.96 30.79 -4.53
N ASP A 81 -30.72 30.13 -3.38
CA ASP A 81 -29.54 29.31 -3.11
C ASP A 81 -29.81 27.81 -3.24
N VAL A 82 -31.09 27.39 -3.08
CA VAL A 82 -31.52 26.00 -3.09
C VAL A 82 -32.64 25.82 -4.09
N PHE A 83 -32.50 24.81 -4.95
CA PHE A 83 -33.50 24.40 -5.95
C PHE A 83 -33.87 22.96 -5.70
N ILE A 84 -35.14 22.63 -5.42
CA ILE A 84 -35.61 21.30 -5.16
C ILE A 84 -36.63 20.92 -6.25
N TYR A 85 -36.38 19.84 -6.95
CA TYR A 85 -37.22 19.29 -8.01
C TYR A 85 -37.98 18.06 -7.49
N TYR A 86 -39.27 18.01 -7.77
CA TYR A 86 -40.18 16.98 -7.30
C TYR A 86 -40.75 16.16 -8.49
N GLU A 87 -41.00 14.90 -8.21
CA GLU A 87 -41.71 13.97 -9.11
C GLU A 87 -42.63 13.11 -8.29
N GLY A 88 -43.93 13.06 -8.66
CA GLY A 88 -44.93 12.31 -7.90
C GLY A 88 -45.06 12.74 -6.42
N GLY A 89 -44.85 14.02 -6.12
CA GLY A 89 -44.93 14.60 -4.77
C GLY A 89 -43.72 14.30 -3.87
N LYS A 90 -42.66 13.67 -4.41
CA LYS A 90 -41.43 13.38 -3.69
C LYS A 90 -40.24 14.14 -4.28
N PRO A 91 -39.28 14.61 -3.46
CA PRO A 91 -38.05 15.21 -3.99
C PRO A 91 -37.25 14.15 -4.78
N ARG A 92 -36.73 14.57 -5.92
CA ARG A 92 -35.88 13.74 -6.79
C ARG A 92 -34.48 14.30 -6.92
N ARG A 93 -34.36 15.62 -6.93
CA ARG A 93 -33.08 16.32 -7.06
C ARG A 93 -33.12 17.62 -6.26
N GLN A 94 -32.00 17.93 -5.63
CA GLN A 94 -31.75 19.22 -5.03
C GLN A 94 -30.41 19.77 -5.52
N GLU A 95 -30.37 21.05 -5.82
CA GLU A 95 -29.18 21.80 -6.24
C GLU A 95 -28.96 22.94 -5.27
N ILE A 96 -27.71 23.20 -4.91
CA ILE A 96 -27.33 24.18 -3.89
C ILE A 96 -26.15 25.02 -4.38
N THR A 97 -26.21 26.32 -4.15
CA THR A 97 -25.11 27.28 -4.31
C THR A 97 -24.50 27.55 -2.94
N SER A 98 -23.63 26.64 -2.44
CA SER A 98 -23.17 26.75 -1.04
C SER A 98 -22.19 27.90 -0.79
N LYS A 99 -21.64 28.48 -1.87
CA LYS A 99 -20.67 29.58 -1.83
C LYS A 99 -21.30 30.96 -2.02
N ASN A 100 -22.61 31.03 -2.24
CA ASN A 100 -23.38 32.27 -2.49
C ASN A 100 -22.88 33.07 -3.70
N ASP A 101 -22.25 32.41 -4.66
CA ASP A 101 -21.75 33.03 -5.92
C ASP A 101 -22.70 32.82 -7.13
N GLY A 102 -23.86 32.22 -6.86
CA GLY A 102 -24.87 31.91 -7.87
C GLY A 102 -24.53 30.69 -8.73
N GLN A 103 -23.41 29.99 -8.46
CA GLN A 103 -23.05 28.77 -9.15
C GLN A 103 -23.44 27.54 -8.32
N ILE A 104 -24.12 26.58 -8.93
CA ILE A 104 -24.44 25.31 -8.29
C ILE A 104 -23.12 24.55 -8.06
N ASP A 105 -22.85 24.18 -6.79
CA ASP A 105 -21.68 23.42 -6.39
C ASP A 105 -22.01 22.12 -5.65
N THR A 106 -23.28 21.89 -5.36
CA THR A 106 -23.74 20.68 -4.70
C THR A 106 -25.03 20.16 -5.32
N TRP A 107 -25.07 18.87 -5.63
CA TRP A 107 -26.22 18.15 -6.20
C TRP A 107 -26.57 16.97 -5.30
N LEU A 108 -27.83 16.84 -4.93
CA LEU A 108 -28.37 15.70 -4.20
C LEU A 108 -29.41 15.01 -5.08
N PHE A 109 -29.35 13.71 -5.16
CA PHE A 109 -30.35 12.88 -5.84
C PHE A 109 -30.97 11.94 -4.81
N PHE A 110 -32.29 11.77 -4.89
CA PHE A 110 -33.07 11.02 -3.93
C PHE A 110 -33.67 9.79 -4.61
N ASP A 111 -33.75 8.69 -3.85
CA ASP A 111 -34.44 7.47 -4.26
C ASP A 111 -35.96 7.59 -4.17
N GLY A 112 -36.69 6.50 -4.51
CA GLY A 112 -38.15 6.46 -4.44
C GLY A 112 -38.72 6.61 -3.02
N ASN A 113 -37.90 6.45 -1.97
CA ASN A 113 -38.29 6.61 -0.58
C ASN A 113 -37.99 8.04 -0.06
N GLY A 114 -37.29 8.86 -0.83
CA GLY A 114 -36.85 10.19 -0.45
C GLY A 114 -35.54 10.20 0.34
N GLU A 115 -34.80 9.09 0.35
CA GLU A 115 -33.46 9.03 0.91
C GLU A 115 -32.41 9.45 -0.13
N ILE A 116 -31.30 10.02 0.33
CA ILE A 116 -30.20 10.39 -0.56
C ILE A 116 -29.59 9.11 -1.16
N GLU A 117 -29.67 8.98 -2.49
CA GLU A 117 -29.01 7.95 -3.27
C GLU A 117 -27.57 8.33 -3.60
N ARG A 118 -27.36 9.59 -4.04
CA ARG A 118 -26.03 10.13 -4.35
C ARG A 118 -25.95 11.63 -4.16
N LYS A 119 -24.75 12.09 -3.83
CA LYS A 119 -24.38 13.49 -3.70
C LYS A 119 -23.22 13.82 -4.62
N GLY A 120 -23.36 14.85 -5.45
CA GLY A 120 -22.28 15.44 -6.24
C GLY A 120 -21.79 16.72 -5.60
N GLN A 121 -20.48 16.99 -5.68
CA GLN A 121 -19.87 18.23 -5.24
C GLN A 121 -18.86 18.73 -6.28
N ASP A 122 -18.78 20.04 -6.45
CA ASP A 122 -17.78 20.73 -7.27
C ASP A 122 -16.88 21.59 -6.40
N PRO A 123 -15.85 21.02 -5.75
CA PRO A 123 -14.90 21.79 -4.95
C PRO A 123 -14.03 22.70 -5.82
N SER A 124 -13.91 22.40 -7.11
CA SER A 124 -13.05 23.12 -8.06
C SER A 124 -13.70 24.37 -8.66
N GLY A 125 -15.04 24.48 -8.62
CA GLY A 125 -15.78 25.55 -9.29
C GLY A 125 -15.84 25.38 -10.82
N SER A 126 -15.75 24.15 -11.32
CA SER A 126 -15.81 23.84 -12.76
C SER A 126 -17.22 23.89 -13.34
N GLY A 127 -18.25 24.01 -12.50
CA GLY A 127 -19.66 23.93 -12.87
C GLY A 127 -20.17 22.50 -13.07
N LYS A 128 -19.34 21.48 -12.74
CA LYS A 128 -19.69 20.07 -12.80
C LYS A 128 -19.18 19.33 -11.58
N PRO A 129 -19.92 18.32 -11.07
CA PRO A 129 -19.44 17.53 -9.94
C PRO A 129 -18.14 16.80 -10.27
N THR A 130 -17.12 17.03 -9.47
CA THR A 130 -15.84 16.29 -9.54
C THR A 130 -15.68 15.29 -8.39
N LEU A 131 -16.58 15.34 -7.41
CA LEU A 131 -16.68 14.37 -6.33
C LEU A 131 -18.12 13.85 -6.25
N TRP A 132 -18.29 12.54 -6.37
CA TRP A 132 -19.55 11.85 -6.14
C TRP A 132 -19.46 10.96 -4.91
N VAL A 133 -20.51 10.95 -4.09
CA VAL A 133 -20.68 10.02 -2.98
C VAL A 133 -22.01 9.30 -3.14
N TYR A 134 -21.98 7.96 -3.11
CA TYR A 134 -23.14 7.09 -3.23
C TYR A 134 -23.52 6.55 -1.86
N TYR A 135 -24.81 6.50 -1.59
CA TYR A 135 -25.35 6.11 -0.29
C TYR A 135 -26.28 4.90 -0.42
N GLN A 136 -26.33 4.11 0.63
CA GLN A 136 -27.29 3.04 0.83
C GLN A 136 -27.71 3.05 2.29
N ASN A 137 -29.03 3.11 2.55
CA ASN A 137 -29.59 3.20 3.91
C ASN A 137 -28.94 4.35 4.72
N GLY A 138 -28.80 5.52 4.12
CA GLY A 138 -28.23 6.72 4.72
C GLY A 138 -26.72 6.67 5.01
N ARG A 139 -26.02 5.61 4.57
CA ARG A 139 -24.58 5.46 4.78
C ARG A 139 -23.81 5.50 3.46
N PRO A 140 -22.65 6.14 3.40
CA PRO A 140 -21.82 6.09 2.20
C PRO A 140 -21.34 4.65 1.97
N VAL A 141 -21.42 4.21 0.70
CA VAL A 141 -20.92 2.90 0.25
C VAL A 141 -19.80 3.04 -0.78
N ARG A 142 -19.76 4.16 -1.50
CA ARG A 142 -18.76 4.44 -2.53
C ARG A 142 -18.58 5.94 -2.71
N SER A 143 -17.37 6.38 -3.02
CA SER A 143 -17.13 7.72 -3.57
C SER A 143 -16.24 7.64 -4.81
N GLU A 144 -16.45 8.58 -5.73
CA GLU A 144 -15.65 8.76 -6.95
C GLU A 144 -15.14 10.19 -6.99
N GLU A 145 -13.87 10.35 -7.23
CA GLU A 145 -13.24 11.65 -7.40
C GLU A 145 -12.60 11.73 -8.79
N ASP A 146 -12.93 12.79 -9.53
CA ASP A 146 -12.30 13.16 -10.79
C ASP A 146 -11.60 14.51 -10.62
N ALA A 147 -10.44 14.49 -9.98
CA ALA A 147 -9.68 15.70 -9.66
C ALA A 147 -9.30 16.56 -10.89
N LYS A 148 -9.34 15.97 -12.10
CA LYS A 148 -9.01 16.64 -13.36
C LYS A 148 -10.24 17.08 -14.14
N ALA A 149 -11.44 16.83 -13.62
CA ALA A 149 -12.72 17.06 -14.33
C ALA A 149 -12.74 16.43 -15.75
N SER A 150 -12.04 15.31 -15.91
CA SER A 150 -11.86 14.61 -17.20
C SER A 150 -13.09 13.79 -17.62
N GLY A 151 -14.04 13.62 -16.70
CA GLY A 151 -15.17 12.70 -16.83
C GLY A 151 -14.80 11.25 -16.55
N LYS A 152 -13.56 10.97 -16.13
CA LYS A 152 -13.07 9.66 -15.67
C LYS A 152 -12.65 9.77 -14.22
N GLY A 153 -13.28 9.00 -13.34
CA GLY A 153 -12.92 8.97 -11.94
C GLY A 153 -11.47 8.53 -11.77
N THR A 154 -10.64 9.39 -11.18
CA THR A 154 -9.23 9.08 -10.93
C THR A 154 -9.01 8.36 -9.61
N ARG A 155 -10.02 8.42 -8.72
CA ARG A 155 -9.97 7.78 -7.41
C ARG A 155 -11.36 7.31 -6.99
N VAL A 156 -11.46 6.03 -6.62
CA VAL A 156 -12.69 5.42 -6.10
C VAL A 156 -12.42 4.89 -4.69
N ALA A 157 -13.21 5.33 -3.71
CA ALA A 157 -13.17 4.77 -2.37
C ALA A 157 -14.42 3.94 -2.09
N HIS A 158 -14.24 2.78 -1.47
CA HIS A 158 -15.28 1.85 -1.05
C HIS A 158 -15.42 1.89 0.46
N TYR A 159 -16.67 1.84 0.95
CA TYR A 159 -16.98 1.98 2.37
C TYR A 159 -17.78 0.77 2.85
N GLN A 160 -17.50 0.35 4.07
CA GLN A 160 -18.30 -0.59 4.81
C GLN A 160 -18.60 0.00 6.18
N GLU A 161 -19.86 0.05 6.58
CA GLU A 161 -20.31 0.67 7.82
C GLU A 161 -19.80 2.11 8.03
N GLY A 162 -19.69 2.88 6.92
CA GLY A 162 -19.21 4.25 6.92
C GLY A 162 -17.69 4.43 7.06
N LYS A 163 -16.93 3.33 7.07
CA LYS A 163 -15.47 3.36 7.08
C LYS A 163 -14.91 2.96 5.73
N VAL A 164 -13.85 3.64 5.27
CA VAL A 164 -13.13 3.25 4.06
C VAL A 164 -12.49 1.88 4.28
N THR A 165 -12.73 0.96 3.35
CA THR A 165 -12.11 -0.38 3.31
C THR A 165 -11.16 -0.55 2.15
N ARG A 166 -11.38 0.16 1.03
CA ARG A 166 -10.52 0.10 -0.15
C ARG A 166 -10.52 1.43 -0.89
N VAL A 167 -9.40 1.76 -1.49
CA VAL A 167 -9.25 2.90 -2.43
C VAL A 167 -8.54 2.40 -3.67
N ASP A 168 -9.16 2.67 -4.83
CA ASP A 168 -8.61 2.39 -6.16
C ASP A 168 -8.24 3.72 -6.81
N GLU A 169 -7.01 3.84 -7.32
CA GLU A 169 -6.51 5.07 -7.93
C GLU A 169 -5.94 4.78 -9.32
N ASP A 170 -6.32 5.62 -10.29
CA ASP A 170 -5.69 5.71 -11.61
C ASP A 170 -4.64 6.82 -11.52
N THR A 171 -3.39 6.45 -11.23
CA THR A 171 -2.31 7.43 -11.03
C THR A 171 -1.82 8.04 -12.35
N THR A 172 -2.07 7.35 -13.46
CA THR A 172 -1.64 7.77 -14.81
C THR A 172 -2.71 8.54 -15.59
N GLY A 173 -3.98 8.39 -15.23
CA GLY A 173 -5.12 9.00 -15.95
C GLY A 173 -5.50 8.24 -17.23
N GLN A 174 -5.12 6.97 -17.34
CA GLN A 174 -5.48 6.12 -18.50
C GLN A 174 -6.92 5.58 -18.44
N GLY A 175 -7.62 5.79 -17.32
CA GLY A 175 -8.99 5.35 -17.09
C GLY A 175 -9.09 3.95 -16.53
N LYS A 176 -7.97 3.39 -16.02
CA LYS A 176 -7.91 2.12 -15.29
C LYS A 176 -7.09 2.30 -14.02
N PRO A 177 -7.59 1.83 -12.88
CA PRO A 177 -6.81 1.88 -11.64
C PRO A 177 -5.52 1.07 -11.75
N ASP A 178 -4.42 1.63 -11.23
CA ASP A 178 -3.09 1.02 -11.14
C ASP A 178 -2.56 0.96 -9.71
N SER A 179 -3.30 1.51 -8.75
CA SER A 179 -2.97 1.52 -7.31
C SER A 179 -4.20 1.16 -6.49
N PHE A 180 -4.06 0.18 -5.59
CA PHE A 180 -5.13 -0.31 -4.73
C PHE A 180 -4.65 -0.30 -3.28
N SER A 181 -5.37 0.41 -2.41
CA SER A 181 -5.06 0.54 -0.99
C SER A 181 -6.19 -0.08 -0.15
N TYR A 182 -5.84 -0.96 0.78
CA TYR A 182 -6.78 -1.68 1.65
C TYR A 182 -6.64 -1.22 3.09
N TYR A 183 -7.77 -1.02 3.75
CA TYR A 183 -7.84 -0.46 5.09
C TYR A 183 -8.62 -1.36 6.04
N GLU A 184 -8.11 -1.51 7.27
CA GLU A 184 -8.81 -2.13 8.38
C GLU A 184 -8.85 -1.14 9.54
N ASN A 185 -10.03 -0.92 10.11
CA ASN A 185 -10.24 0.04 11.20
C ASN A 185 -9.65 1.46 10.92
N GLY A 186 -9.65 1.88 9.63
CA GLY A 186 -9.12 3.17 9.20
C GLY A 186 -7.60 3.23 9.07
N GLN A 187 -6.90 2.12 9.24
CA GLN A 187 -5.46 2.00 9.04
C GLN A 187 -5.17 1.26 7.73
N LEU A 188 -4.21 1.78 6.95
CA LEU A 188 -3.70 1.10 5.76
C LEU A 188 -3.01 -0.20 6.21
N VAL A 189 -3.45 -1.34 5.65
CA VAL A 189 -2.87 -2.67 5.94
C VAL A 189 -2.17 -3.28 4.72
N ARG A 190 -2.63 -2.94 3.51
CA ARG A 190 -2.03 -3.43 2.26
C ARG A 190 -2.14 -2.39 1.16
N LYS A 191 -1.12 -2.32 0.30
CA LYS A 191 -1.14 -1.56 -0.95
C LYS A 191 -0.64 -2.43 -2.09
N GLU A 192 -1.30 -2.36 -3.25
CA GLU A 192 -0.95 -3.07 -4.46
C GLU A 192 -0.72 -2.07 -5.59
N LEU A 193 0.28 -2.29 -6.41
CA LEU A 193 0.62 -1.42 -7.53
C LEU A 193 0.87 -2.23 -8.80
N ASP A 194 0.32 -1.76 -9.91
CA ASP A 194 0.70 -2.12 -11.27
C ASP A 194 1.65 -1.03 -11.80
N ARG A 195 2.93 -1.14 -11.48
CA ARG A 195 3.95 -0.13 -11.88
C ARG A 195 4.25 -0.15 -13.39
N LYS A 196 3.95 -1.30 -14.04
CA LYS A 196 4.19 -1.50 -15.47
C LYS A 196 2.98 -1.10 -16.31
N HIS A 197 1.84 -0.78 -15.67
CA HIS A 197 0.57 -0.38 -16.30
C HIS A 197 0.08 -1.38 -17.36
N ASN A 198 0.29 -2.68 -17.11
CA ASN A 198 -0.09 -3.77 -17.99
C ASN A 198 -1.34 -4.54 -17.53
N GLY A 199 -1.99 -4.07 -16.45
CA GLY A 199 -3.16 -4.67 -15.83
C GLY A 199 -2.84 -5.79 -14.84
N LYS A 200 -1.56 -5.99 -14.49
CA LYS A 200 -1.12 -6.97 -13.50
C LYS A 200 -0.38 -6.28 -12.36
N ILE A 201 -0.75 -6.61 -11.14
CA ILE A 201 -0.04 -6.13 -9.96
C ILE A 201 1.36 -6.73 -9.94
N ASP A 202 2.36 -5.89 -9.74
CA ASP A 202 3.78 -6.28 -9.66
C ASP A 202 4.46 -5.88 -8.35
N LEU A 203 3.73 -5.19 -7.45
CA LEU A 203 4.23 -4.82 -6.13
C LEU A 203 3.11 -4.89 -5.09
N TRP A 204 3.40 -5.52 -3.95
CA TRP A 204 2.53 -5.59 -2.77
C TRP A 204 3.28 -5.05 -1.56
N GLY A 205 2.72 -4.05 -0.90
CA GLY A 205 3.21 -3.49 0.36
C GLY A 205 2.29 -3.87 1.51
N TYR A 206 2.84 -4.35 2.61
CA TYR A 206 2.10 -4.74 3.83
C TYR A 206 2.46 -3.79 4.96
N TYR A 207 1.45 -3.32 5.68
CA TYR A 207 1.60 -2.27 6.69
C TYR A 207 1.10 -2.75 8.05
N GLN A 208 1.80 -2.37 9.09
CA GLN A 208 1.41 -2.59 10.48
C GLN A 208 1.55 -1.26 11.23
N ALA A 209 0.51 -0.85 11.96
CA ALA A 209 0.48 0.44 12.65
C ALA A 209 0.90 1.64 11.76
N GLY A 210 0.54 1.60 10.45
CA GLY A 210 0.85 2.64 9.48
C GLY A 210 2.29 2.63 8.93
N GLN A 211 3.12 1.66 9.34
CA GLN A 211 4.48 1.49 8.85
C GLN A 211 4.54 0.31 7.87
N LEU A 212 5.31 0.48 6.77
CA LEU A 212 5.62 -0.61 5.85
C LEU A 212 6.52 -1.62 6.58
N VAL A 213 6.08 -2.89 6.65
CA VAL A 213 6.83 -3.97 7.31
C VAL A 213 7.34 -5.02 6.33
N LYS A 214 6.66 -5.17 5.18
CA LYS A 214 7.04 -6.13 4.14
C LYS A 214 6.64 -5.60 2.77
N GLN A 215 7.46 -5.90 1.78
CA GLN A 215 7.17 -5.64 0.36
C GLN A 215 7.47 -6.90 -0.45
N GLU A 216 6.59 -7.22 -1.40
CA GLU A 216 6.76 -8.31 -2.36
C GLU A 216 6.76 -7.73 -3.76
N GLU A 217 7.59 -8.28 -4.65
CA GLU A 217 7.73 -7.80 -6.02
C GLU A 217 7.78 -8.94 -7.03
N ASP A 218 7.01 -8.78 -8.12
CA ASP A 218 7.16 -9.56 -9.35
C ASP A 218 8.01 -8.74 -10.34
N LEU A 219 9.32 -8.87 -10.25
CA LEU A 219 10.26 -8.12 -11.11
C LEU A 219 10.18 -8.57 -12.57
N ARG A 220 9.86 -9.85 -12.80
CA ARG A 220 9.82 -10.44 -14.14
C ARG A 220 8.48 -10.25 -14.86
N GLY A 221 7.39 -10.05 -14.12
CA GLY A 221 6.04 -9.93 -14.68
C GLY A 221 5.42 -11.27 -15.07
N ASP A 222 5.93 -12.36 -14.48
CA ASP A 222 5.46 -13.74 -14.72
C ASP A 222 4.37 -14.17 -13.73
N GLY A 223 3.98 -13.30 -12.81
CA GLY A 223 2.98 -13.54 -11.77
C GLY A 223 3.54 -14.22 -10.52
N LYS A 224 4.86 -14.42 -10.43
CA LYS A 224 5.53 -15.01 -9.27
C LYS A 224 6.33 -13.96 -8.52
N ILE A 225 6.30 -14.03 -7.19
CA ILE A 225 7.13 -13.17 -6.35
C ILE A 225 8.59 -13.56 -6.55
N SER A 226 9.40 -12.59 -7.00
CA SER A 226 10.83 -12.76 -7.25
C SER A 226 11.70 -12.00 -6.24
N ARG A 227 11.12 -11.09 -5.45
CA ARG A 227 11.82 -10.39 -4.36
C ARG A 227 10.86 -10.15 -3.19
N VAL A 228 11.38 -10.33 -1.98
CA VAL A 228 10.71 -9.96 -0.73
C VAL A 228 11.65 -9.08 0.08
N VAL A 229 11.15 -7.94 0.59
CA VAL A 229 11.90 -6.99 1.40
C VAL A 229 11.19 -6.82 2.73
N TYR A 230 11.91 -6.92 3.83
CA TYR A 230 11.40 -6.73 5.19
C TYR A 230 11.97 -5.45 5.79
N PHE A 231 11.12 -4.73 6.51
CA PHE A 231 11.44 -3.43 7.09
C PHE A 231 11.25 -3.43 8.60
N GLN A 232 12.11 -2.67 9.28
CA GLN A 232 11.93 -2.29 10.68
C GLN A 232 11.99 -0.76 10.76
N GLY A 233 10.85 -0.14 11.04
CA GLY A 233 10.71 1.31 10.84
C GLY A 233 10.84 1.68 9.36
N GLN A 234 11.84 2.49 9.01
CA GLN A 234 12.11 2.88 7.62
C GLN A 234 13.31 2.14 7.01
N GLU A 235 13.98 1.29 7.79
CA GLU A 235 15.18 0.60 7.35
C GLU A 235 14.86 -0.79 6.82
N VAL A 236 15.53 -1.18 5.74
CA VAL A 236 15.53 -2.56 5.26
C VAL A 236 16.40 -3.38 6.22
N VAL A 237 15.82 -4.48 6.74
CA VAL A 237 16.55 -5.40 7.63
C VAL A 237 16.85 -6.74 6.98
N ARG A 238 16.03 -7.15 5.99
CA ARG A 238 16.23 -8.39 5.24
C ARG A 238 15.69 -8.25 3.82
N ARG A 239 16.34 -8.90 2.86
CA ARG A 239 15.87 -9.05 1.48
C ARG A 239 16.06 -10.50 1.05
N GLU A 240 15.09 -11.03 0.34
CA GLU A 240 15.12 -12.33 -0.30
C GLU A 240 14.90 -12.17 -1.79
N GLU A 241 15.59 -12.94 -2.62
CA GLU A 241 15.48 -12.83 -4.07
C GLU A 241 15.59 -14.21 -4.75
N ASP A 242 14.71 -14.44 -5.71
CA ASP A 242 14.84 -15.49 -6.73
C ASP A 242 15.61 -14.91 -7.92
N SER A 243 16.94 -14.85 -7.82
CA SER A 243 17.78 -14.20 -8.83
C SER A 243 17.82 -14.97 -10.15
N ALA A 244 17.67 -16.29 -10.07
CA ALA A 244 17.76 -17.19 -11.21
C ALA A 244 16.41 -17.49 -11.89
N GLY A 245 15.26 -17.03 -11.32
CA GLY A 245 13.95 -17.26 -11.92
C GLY A 245 13.42 -18.69 -11.78
N ARG A 246 13.86 -19.40 -10.77
CA ARG A 246 13.50 -20.81 -10.54
C ARG A 246 12.20 -20.98 -9.75
N GLY A 247 11.58 -19.87 -9.29
CA GLY A 247 10.37 -19.87 -8.46
C GLY A 247 10.65 -20.17 -7.00
N ARG A 248 11.89 -20.00 -6.55
CA ARG A 248 12.34 -20.09 -5.15
C ARG A 248 13.43 -19.07 -4.90
N MET A 249 13.49 -18.56 -3.67
CA MET A 249 14.54 -17.64 -3.25
C MET A 249 15.88 -18.35 -3.23
N ASP A 250 16.89 -17.77 -3.88
CA ASP A 250 18.26 -18.27 -3.96
C ASP A 250 19.29 -17.31 -3.38
N ILE A 251 18.84 -16.13 -2.89
CA ILE A 251 19.63 -15.16 -2.14
C ILE A 251 18.83 -14.71 -0.93
N ILE A 252 19.49 -14.64 0.23
CA ILE A 252 19.00 -13.92 1.42
C ILE A 252 20.07 -12.91 1.82
N GLU A 253 19.69 -11.67 2.05
CA GLU A 253 20.56 -10.61 2.56
C GLU A 253 20.00 -10.07 3.88
N VAL A 254 20.88 -9.83 4.83
CA VAL A 254 20.59 -9.20 6.11
C VAL A 254 21.34 -7.89 6.20
N PHE A 255 20.64 -6.86 6.66
CA PHE A 255 21.16 -5.51 6.78
C PHE A 255 21.23 -5.10 8.24
N SER A 256 22.26 -4.33 8.58
CA SER A 256 22.44 -3.69 9.88
C SER A 256 22.77 -2.22 9.63
N GLN A 257 22.01 -1.31 10.24
CA GLN A 257 22.21 0.14 10.08
C GLN A 257 22.27 0.58 8.59
N GLY A 258 21.37 0.01 7.76
CA GLY A 258 21.29 0.31 6.32
C GLY A 258 22.43 -0.25 5.45
N ARG A 259 23.35 -1.05 6.03
CA ARG A 259 24.45 -1.70 5.32
C ARG A 259 24.27 -3.20 5.30
N ILE A 260 24.70 -3.85 4.21
CA ILE A 260 24.71 -5.30 4.16
C ILE A 260 25.68 -5.85 5.20
N ALA A 261 25.21 -6.80 6.02
CA ALA A 261 26.00 -7.52 7.01
C ALA A 261 26.33 -8.94 6.57
N LYS A 262 25.31 -9.63 6.00
CA LYS A 262 25.46 -11.02 5.54
C LYS A 262 24.67 -11.25 4.25
N ARG A 263 25.15 -12.19 3.42
CA ARG A 263 24.41 -12.75 2.29
C ARG A 263 24.55 -14.26 2.29
N LEU A 264 23.43 -14.96 2.20
CA LEU A 264 23.36 -16.40 1.99
C LEU A 264 22.93 -16.67 0.54
N ARG A 265 23.50 -17.69 -0.09
CA ARG A 265 23.25 -18.03 -1.49
C ARG A 265 23.16 -19.54 -1.72
N ASP A 266 22.21 -19.95 -2.58
CA ASP A 266 22.23 -21.25 -3.28
C ASP A 266 23.01 -21.08 -4.59
N SER A 267 24.33 -21.15 -4.56
CA SER A 267 25.18 -20.84 -5.71
C SER A 267 25.08 -21.90 -6.79
N LYS A 268 24.87 -23.17 -6.39
CA LYS A 268 24.74 -24.33 -7.27
C LYS A 268 23.33 -24.47 -7.86
N GLY A 269 22.33 -23.75 -7.32
CA GLY A 269 20.94 -23.85 -7.73
C GLY A 269 20.31 -25.20 -7.38
N SER A 270 20.80 -25.87 -6.37
CA SER A 270 20.38 -27.19 -5.91
C SER A 270 19.10 -27.19 -5.07
N GLY A 271 18.71 -26.01 -4.56
CA GLY A 271 17.65 -25.82 -3.56
C GLY A 271 18.16 -25.87 -2.14
N LYS A 272 19.46 -26.04 -1.98
CA LYS A 272 20.13 -25.98 -0.68
C LYS A 272 21.05 -24.75 -0.67
N TRP A 273 21.10 -24.07 0.44
CA TRP A 273 22.04 -22.99 0.69
C TRP A 273 23.45 -23.59 0.79
N ASP A 274 24.42 -22.98 0.13
CA ASP A 274 25.79 -23.52 0.07
C ASP A 274 26.88 -22.45 0.29
N THR A 275 26.53 -21.18 0.36
CA THR A 275 27.53 -20.13 0.50
C THR A 275 27.00 -19.00 1.39
N VAL A 276 27.79 -18.52 2.34
CA VAL A 276 27.51 -17.31 3.12
C VAL A 276 28.65 -16.31 2.99
N TYR A 277 28.30 -15.04 2.79
CA TYR A 277 29.22 -13.92 2.72
C TYR A 277 29.00 -13.02 3.93
N PHE A 278 30.07 -12.56 4.56
CA PHE A 278 30.07 -11.64 5.68
C PHE A 278 30.69 -10.31 5.25
N PHE A 279 30.01 -9.23 5.55
CA PHE A 279 30.42 -7.88 5.15
C PHE A 279 30.67 -7.03 6.40
N LYS A 280 31.66 -6.14 6.29
CA LYS A 280 31.92 -5.05 7.25
C LYS A 280 32.07 -3.77 6.44
N ASP A 281 31.27 -2.75 6.78
CA ASP A 281 31.27 -1.46 6.08
C ASP A 281 31.06 -1.56 4.55
N ASN A 282 30.21 -2.51 4.10
CA ASN A 282 29.94 -2.91 2.72
C ASN A 282 31.12 -3.64 2.00
N GLU A 283 32.22 -3.89 2.68
CA GLU A 283 33.32 -4.68 2.13
C GLU A 283 33.17 -6.15 2.52
N LEU A 284 33.40 -7.06 1.56
CA LEU A 284 33.45 -8.50 1.84
C LEU A 284 34.70 -8.79 2.69
N VAL A 285 34.47 -9.39 3.88
CA VAL A 285 35.56 -9.74 4.80
C VAL A 285 35.75 -11.24 4.97
N ARG A 286 34.66 -12.02 4.76
CA ARG A 286 34.71 -13.47 4.86
C ARG A 286 33.66 -14.12 3.98
N GLU A 287 33.99 -15.27 3.43
CA GLU A 287 33.09 -16.17 2.73
C GLU A 287 33.25 -17.58 3.32
N GLU A 288 32.15 -18.30 3.48
CA GLU A 288 32.13 -19.70 3.86
C GLU A 288 31.30 -20.49 2.85
N ARG A 289 31.76 -21.71 2.49
CA ARG A 289 31.14 -22.58 1.50
C ARG A 289 30.98 -23.98 2.04
N ASP A 290 29.87 -24.60 1.69
CA ASP A 290 29.62 -26.04 1.73
C ASP A 290 30.00 -26.60 0.34
N THR A 291 31.21 -27.16 0.19
CA THR A 291 31.73 -27.54 -1.12
C THR A 291 31.29 -28.93 -1.51
N ASP A 292 31.05 -29.83 -0.56
CA ASP A 292 30.66 -31.22 -0.78
C ASP A 292 29.13 -31.48 -0.68
N GLY A 293 28.36 -30.54 -0.05
CA GLY A 293 26.90 -30.58 0.04
C GLY A 293 26.37 -31.39 1.23
N ASP A 294 27.20 -31.59 2.25
CA ASP A 294 26.85 -32.33 3.46
C ASP A 294 26.02 -31.51 4.47
N GLY A 295 25.93 -30.19 4.26
CA GLY A 295 25.18 -29.25 5.10
C GLY A 295 26.02 -28.52 6.15
N TYR A 296 27.34 -28.65 6.08
CA TYR A 296 28.29 -27.88 6.87
C TYR A 296 29.20 -27.09 5.93
N PHE A 297 29.66 -25.93 6.40
CA PHE A 297 30.70 -25.21 5.68
C PHE A 297 32.03 -25.93 5.89
N ASP A 298 32.75 -26.21 4.81
CA ASP A 298 34.04 -26.88 4.81
C ASP A 298 35.19 -26.01 4.28
N LEU A 299 34.84 -24.82 3.73
CA LEU A 299 35.79 -23.86 3.19
C LEU A 299 35.49 -22.45 3.70
N ARG A 300 36.50 -21.76 4.27
CA ARG A 300 36.42 -20.39 4.73
C ARG A 300 37.48 -19.54 4.05
N ILE A 301 37.11 -18.38 3.50
CA ILE A 301 37.98 -17.47 2.78
C ILE A 301 37.90 -16.10 3.45
N PHE A 302 39.02 -15.50 3.72
CA PHE A 302 39.14 -14.17 4.34
C PHE A 302 39.66 -13.15 3.32
N TYR A 303 39.11 -11.96 3.39
CA TYR A 303 39.44 -10.85 2.52
C TYR A 303 39.88 -9.63 3.32
N ASP A 304 40.86 -8.87 2.78
CA ASP A 304 41.22 -7.52 3.21
C ASP A 304 41.25 -6.62 1.97
N LYS A 305 40.48 -5.51 2.01
CA LYS A 305 40.37 -4.54 0.90
C LYS A 305 40.07 -5.20 -0.47
N GLY A 306 39.20 -6.22 -0.47
CA GLY A 306 38.81 -6.94 -1.67
C GLY A 306 39.82 -7.98 -2.18
N GLN A 307 40.94 -8.19 -1.49
CA GLN A 307 41.94 -9.21 -1.82
C GLN A 307 41.82 -10.38 -0.86
N MET A 308 41.89 -11.61 -1.40
CA MET A 308 41.96 -12.81 -0.58
C MET A 308 43.30 -12.83 0.15
N VAL A 309 43.25 -12.95 1.50
CA VAL A 309 44.45 -12.97 2.34
C VAL A 309 44.67 -14.32 3.01
N ARG A 310 43.59 -15.11 3.18
CA ARG A 310 43.66 -16.41 3.82
C ARG A 310 42.54 -17.34 3.38
N GLN A 311 42.81 -18.62 3.34
CA GLN A 311 41.85 -19.70 3.16
C GLN A 311 42.05 -20.74 4.27
N GLU A 312 40.98 -21.32 4.75
CA GLU A 312 40.93 -22.42 5.70
C GLU A 312 40.03 -23.51 5.14
N ALA A 313 40.42 -24.75 5.19
CA ALA A 313 39.64 -25.86 4.71
C ALA A 313 39.66 -27.06 5.69
N ASP A 314 38.48 -27.69 5.81
CA ASP A 314 38.31 -29.03 6.31
C ASP A 314 38.31 -29.96 5.09
N THR A 315 39.28 -30.85 4.99
CA THR A 315 39.45 -31.69 3.81
C THR A 315 39.01 -33.12 4.05
N ASN A 316 38.69 -33.48 5.28
CA ASN A 316 38.31 -34.82 5.68
C ASN A 316 36.85 -34.95 6.18
N GLY A 317 36.15 -33.82 6.38
CA GLY A 317 34.75 -33.76 6.80
C GLY A 317 34.56 -33.95 8.33
N ASP A 318 35.60 -33.77 9.14
CA ASP A 318 35.52 -33.90 10.62
C ASP A 318 35.10 -32.58 11.30
N ARG A 319 34.88 -31.50 10.52
CA ARG A 319 34.50 -30.16 10.94
C ARG A 319 35.62 -29.35 11.62
N GLN A 320 36.85 -29.83 11.51
CA GLN A 320 38.05 -29.13 11.93
C GLN A 320 38.85 -28.66 10.72
N VAL A 321 39.57 -27.57 10.86
CA VAL A 321 40.42 -27.10 9.77
C VAL A 321 41.69 -27.96 9.69
N ASP A 322 41.97 -28.49 8.50
CA ASP A 322 43.18 -29.28 8.20
C ASP A 322 44.20 -28.52 7.40
N VAL A 323 43.73 -27.52 6.59
CA VAL A 323 44.59 -26.79 5.66
C VAL A 323 44.37 -25.29 5.83
N TRP A 324 45.45 -24.56 6.00
CA TRP A 324 45.49 -23.09 6.03
C TRP A 324 46.37 -22.58 4.89
N VAL A 325 45.88 -21.68 4.06
CA VAL A 325 46.64 -21.07 2.97
C VAL A 325 46.66 -19.56 3.15
N ASN A 326 47.85 -18.98 3.21
CA ASN A 326 48.04 -17.53 3.28
C ASN A 326 48.40 -16.98 1.91
N PHE A 327 47.82 -15.81 1.60
CA PHE A 327 48.03 -15.09 0.31
C PHE A 327 48.60 -13.70 0.57
N GLN A 328 49.44 -13.25 -0.34
CA GLN A 328 49.94 -11.89 -0.38
C GLN A 328 49.91 -11.39 -1.84
N ASN A 329 49.25 -10.24 -2.04
CA ASN A 329 49.01 -9.66 -3.38
C ASN A 329 48.36 -10.63 -4.37
N GLY A 330 47.43 -11.50 -3.88
CA GLY A 330 46.73 -12.51 -4.69
C GLY A 330 47.52 -13.79 -4.97
N GLU A 331 48.80 -13.89 -4.56
CA GLU A 331 49.61 -15.08 -4.71
C GLU A 331 49.68 -15.87 -3.41
N ARG A 332 49.62 -17.21 -3.51
CA ARG A 332 49.86 -18.11 -2.40
C ARG A 332 51.31 -17.95 -1.98
N VAL A 333 51.52 -17.68 -0.66
CA VAL A 333 52.85 -17.54 -0.11
C VAL A 333 53.18 -18.64 0.92
N GLU A 334 52.16 -19.19 1.58
CA GLU A 334 52.33 -20.21 2.59
C GLU A 334 51.15 -21.16 2.65
N GLN A 335 51.39 -22.43 2.93
CA GLN A 335 50.35 -23.43 3.26
C GLN A 335 50.81 -24.22 4.48
N LEU A 336 49.88 -24.37 5.41
CA LEU A 336 50.07 -25.18 6.61
C LEU A 336 49.07 -26.34 6.58
N GLU A 337 49.47 -27.53 7.01
CA GLU A 337 48.64 -28.73 6.96
C GLU A 337 48.69 -29.49 8.28
N ALA A 338 47.55 -30.00 8.72
CA ALA A 338 47.39 -30.95 9.79
C ALA A 338 47.22 -32.36 9.18
N GLN A 339 48.29 -32.94 8.68
CA GLN A 339 48.25 -34.22 7.92
C GLN A 339 47.83 -35.42 8.79
N ASP A 340 47.86 -35.31 10.11
CA ASP A 340 47.38 -36.34 11.04
C ASP A 340 45.88 -36.15 11.42
N PHE A 341 45.23 -35.10 10.85
CA PHE A 341 43.84 -34.74 11.09
C PHE A 341 43.46 -34.55 12.57
N ARG A 342 44.41 -34.11 13.38
CA ARG A 342 44.22 -33.81 14.83
C ARG A 342 44.20 -32.31 15.11
N GLY A 343 44.09 -31.47 14.05
CA GLY A 343 44.08 -30.03 14.14
C GLY A 343 45.45 -29.43 14.53
N ARG A 344 46.53 -30.21 14.45
CA ARG A 344 47.90 -29.76 14.73
C ARG A 344 48.65 -29.62 13.40
N ILE A 345 49.38 -28.52 13.21
CA ILE A 345 50.21 -28.33 12.03
C ILE A 345 51.37 -29.31 12.08
N THR A 346 51.46 -30.16 11.06
CA THR A 346 52.50 -31.13 10.86
C THR A 346 53.41 -30.83 9.68
N ALA A 347 52.90 -30.02 8.71
CA ALA A 347 53.66 -29.63 7.52
C ALA A 347 53.48 -28.16 7.20
N ARG A 348 54.53 -27.54 6.67
CA ARG A 348 54.54 -26.16 6.17
C ARG A 348 55.21 -26.10 4.83
N TYR A 349 54.55 -25.42 3.86
CA TYR A 349 55.03 -25.21 2.52
C TYR A 349 55.16 -23.69 2.27
N ILE A 350 56.27 -23.28 1.66
CA ILE A 350 56.52 -21.89 1.26
C ILE A 350 56.46 -21.83 -0.28
N PHE A 351 55.76 -20.81 -0.81
CA PHE A 351 55.54 -20.64 -2.22
C PHE A 351 56.16 -19.35 -2.72
N LYS A 352 56.66 -19.37 -3.96
CA LYS A 352 57.09 -18.18 -4.68
C LYS A 352 56.77 -18.35 -6.15
N GLY A 353 56.00 -17.39 -6.72
CA GLY A 353 55.55 -17.50 -8.13
C GLY A 353 54.73 -18.73 -8.44
N GLY A 354 53.95 -19.25 -7.46
CA GLY A 354 53.10 -20.43 -7.59
C GLY A 354 53.82 -21.78 -7.34
N GLU A 355 55.15 -21.79 -7.23
CA GLU A 355 55.96 -23.02 -7.01
C GLU A 355 56.36 -23.15 -5.53
N VAL A 356 56.45 -24.41 -5.05
CA VAL A 356 56.97 -24.73 -3.71
C VAL A 356 58.46 -24.53 -3.69
N VAL A 357 58.93 -23.56 -2.94
CA VAL A 357 60.36 -23.27 -2.79
C VAL A 357 60.94 -23.71 -1.43
N GLY A 358 60.07 -24.11 -0.51
CA GLY A 358 60.44 -24.66 0.82
C GLY A 358 59.39 -25.60 1.35
N GLN A 359 59.81 -26.68 2.03
CA GLN A 359 58.98 -27.59 2.76
C GLN A 359 59.63 -27.92 4.12
N GLU A 360 58.81 -27.86 5.18
CA GLU A 360 59.28 -28.08 6.52
C GLU A 360 58.28 -29.02 7.27
N GLN A 361 58.79 -30.02 7.97
CA GLN A 361 58.00 -30.78 8.91
C GLN A 361 57.99 -30.05 10.24
N VAL A 362 56.79 -29.78 10.76
CA VAL A 362 56.59 -29.06 12.02
C VAL A 362 56.25 -30.04 13.11
N ALA A 363 57.08 -30.12 14.15
CA ALA A 363 56.77 -30.92 15.32
C ALA A 363 55.85 -30.09 16.25
N ASP A 364 54.60 -30.55 16.39
CA ASP A 364 53.65 -30.00 17.38
C ASP A 364 53.26 -28.49 17.18
N GLY A 365 53.05 -28.07 15.93
CA GLY A 365 52.64 -26.69 15.61
C GLY A 365 51.22 -26.40 16.08
N ALA A 366 51.05 -25.35 16.92
CA ALA A 366 49.71 -24.87 17.26
C ALA A 366 49.02 -24.29 16.01
N PRO A 367 47.71 -24.55 15.80
CA PRO A 367 46.97 -23.94 14.70
C PRO A 367 46.95 -22.43 14.83
N PRO A 368 46.89 -21.68 13.72
CA PRO A 368 46.68 -20.25 13.77
C PRO A 368 45.38 -19.95 14.56
N SER A 369 45.37 -18.92 15.37
CA SER A 369 44.37 -18.59 16.37
C SER A 369 43.00 -18.16 15.81
N THR A 370 42.36 -18.99 14.99
CA THR A 370 41.01 -18.79 14.46
C THR A 370 40.09 -19.90 14.95
N ALA A 371 38.80 -19.60 15.00
CA ALA A 371 37.81 -20.56 15.49
C ALA A 371 37.91 -21.90 14.77
N ALA A 372 38.13 -22.97 15.55
CA ALA A 372 38.56 -24.27 15.04
C ALA A 372 37.45 -25.12 14.42
N THR A 373 36.18 -24.66 14.42
CA THR A 373 35.05 -25.47 13.97
C THR A 373 34.18 -24.73 12.97
N PHE A 374 33.73 -25.45 11.93
CA PHE A 374 32.76 -24.97 10.98
C PHE A 374 31.32 -25.09 11.51
N VAL A 375 30.46 -24.16 11.10
CA VAL A 375 29.07 -24.06 11.53
C VAL A 375 28.18 -24.76 10.52
N ALA A 376 27.07 -25.37 10.98
CA ALA A 376 26.05 -25.91 10.08
C ALA A 376 25.36 -24.78 9.28
N VAL A 377 25.09 -25.04 8.01
CA VAL A 377 24.39 -24.11 7.12
C VAL A 377 23.02 -23.74 7.69
N GLU A 378 22.28 -24.70 8.27
CA GLU A 378 20.98 -24.45 8.89
C GLU A 378 21.02 -23.45 10.05
N ASP A 379 22.07 -23.46 10.86
CA ASP A 379 22.22 -22.52 11.99
C ASP A 379 22.41 -21.09 11.48
N GLU A 380 23.16 -20.92 10.38
CA GLU A 380 23.31 -19.62 9.76
C GLU A 380 22.00 -19.15 9.13
N VAL A 381 21.23 -20.02 8.47
CA VAL A 381 19.87 -19.73 7.96
C VAL A 381 18.95 -19.27 9.09
N ARG A 382 18.94 -19.96 10.24
CA ARG A 382 18.14 -19.61 11.42
C ARG A 382 18.56 -18.25 11.99
N SER A 383 19.86 -17.98 12.05
CA SER A 383 20.36 -16.68 12.52
C SER A 383 19.85 -15.52 11.65
N MET A 384 19.80 -15.72 10.33
CA MET A 384 19.30 -14.73 9.38
C MET A 384 17.77 -14.62 9.39
N ALA A 385 17.04 -15.67 9.73
CA ALA A 385 15.58 -15.64 9.84
C ALA A 385 15.09 -14.76 11.01
N ALA A 386 15.91 -14.53 12.03
CA ALA A 386 15.60 -13.62 13.13
C ALA A 386 15.51 -12.14 12.69
N TYR A 387 16.05 -11.78 11.52
CA TYR A 387 15.95 -10.47 10.93
C TYR A 387 14.68 -10.39 10.06
N GLY A 388 13.54 -10.22 10.67
CA GLY A 388 12.24 -10.03 10.04
C GLY A 388 11.29 -9.46 11.07
N PRO A 389 10.09 -8.99 10.67
CA PRO A 389 9.10 -8.65 11.67
C PRO A 389 8.90 -9.87 12.57
N ALA A 390 9.00 -9.65 13.89
CA ALA A 390 8.64 -10.67 14.89
C ALA A 390 7.33 -11.31 14.40
N SER A 391 7.22 -12.63 14.46
CA SER A 391 6.14 -13.46 13.91
C SER A 391 4.75 -13.12 14.46
N GLY A 392 4.35 -11.87 14.27
CA GLY A 392 2.97 -11.44 14.29
C GLY A 392 2.42 -11.79 12.92
N THR A 393 1.47 -12.68 12.86
CA THR A 393 0.73 -13.08 11.68
C THR A 393 0.45 -11.86 10.81
N VAL A 394 1.25 -11.71 9.71
CA VAL A 394 0.82 -10.90 8.59
C VAL A 394 -0.50 -11.54 8.17
N PRO A 395 -1.63 -10.84 8.19
CA PRO A 395 -2.89 -11.44 7.81
C PRO A 395 -2.72 -12.01 6.40
N SER A 396 -2.70 -13.32 6.26
CA SER A 396 -2.88 -13.99 4.99
C SER A 396 -4.35 -13.83 4.63
N GLY A 397 -4.72 -12.60 4.25
CA GLY A 397 -6.03 -12.29 3.75
C GLY A 397 -6.23 -12.96 2.42
N THR A 398 -6.60 -14.23 2.45
CA THR A 398 -7.28 -14.86 1.32
C THR A 398 -8.62 -14.13 1.17
N VAL A 399 -8.60 -13.00 0.49
CA VAL A 399 -9.83 -12.41 -0.05
C VAL A 399 -10.27 -13.35 -1.17
N THR A 400 -11.14 -14.29 -0.83
CA THR A 400 -11.96 -14.99 -1.82
C THR A 400 -12.69 -13.92 -2.61
N ALA A 401 -12.21 -13.63 -3.81
CA ALA A 401 -12.96 -12.88 -4.80
C ALA A 401 -14.23 -13.69 -5.08
N ARG A 402 -15.33 -13.33 -4.44
CA ARG A 402 -16.65 -13.69 -4.94
C ARG A 402 -16.83 -12.92 -6.25
N THR A 403 -16.50 -13.57 -7.34
CA THR A 403 -16.98 -13.21 -8.68
C THR A 403 -18.50 -13.34 -8.68
N GLY A 404 -19.18 -12.28 -8.31
CA GLY A 404 -20.59 -12.09 -8.60
C GLY A 404 -20.69 -11.73 -10.10
N MET A 405 -20.74 -12.70 -10.97
CA MET A 405 -21.28 -12.52 -12.31
C MET A 405 -22.77 -12.18 -12.17
N ALA A 406 -23.10 -10.91 -12.29
CA ALA A 406 -24.47 -10.52 -12.63
C ALA A 406 -24.66 -10.83 -14.13
N SER A 407 -25.42 -11.87 -14.40
CA SER A 407 -25.93 -12.20 -15.72
C SER A 407 -26.74 -11.01 -16.25
N GLY A 408 -26.34 -10.49 -17.41
CA GLY A 408 -27.12 -9.52 -18.15
C GLY A 408 -28.46 -10.12 -18.58
N GLY A 409 -29.55 -9.51 -18.13
CA GLY A 409 -30.85 -9.69 -18.72
C GLY A 409 -30.98 -8.74 -19.91
N GLU A 410 -31.09 -9.29 -21.10
CA GLU A 410 -31.58 -8.58 -22.27
C GLU A 410 -33.02 -8.14 -22.01
N ILE A 411 -33.28 -6.86 -22.16
CA ILE A 411 -34.63 -6.31 -22.31
C ILE A 411 -34.83 -5.96 -23.77
N LYS A 412 -35.80 -6.65 -24.36
CA LYS A 412 -36.39 -6.29 -25.65
C LYS A 412 -37.12 -4.95 -25.58
#